data_007f0836af853301ecf52f7fb4d0ff90
#
_entry.id   007f0836af853301ecf52f7fb4d0ff90
#
_cell.length_a   1.000
_cell.length_b   1.000
_cell.length_c   1.000
_cell.angle_alpha   90.00
_cell.angle_beta   90.00
_cell.angle_gamma   90.00
#
_symmetry.space_group_name_H-M   'P 1'
#
loop_
_entity.id
_entity.type
_entity.pdbx_description
1 polymer ?
#
loop_
_entity_poly.entity_id
_entity_poly.type
_entity_poly.pdbx_seq_one_letter_code
_entity_poly.pdbx_strand_id
1 'polypeptide(L)' 'MKVGIDAGGTLIKIVQEQDNQRTFKTELTKNIDQVVEWLNQQQIEKLCLTGGNAGVIAENINIPAQIFVEFDAASQGLGI' A
#
# COMPACT_ATOMS: atom_id res chain seq x y z
N MET A 1 -6.36 -10.80 -3.27
CA MET A 1 -5.99 -9.50 -3.86
C MET A 1 -4.58 -9.12 -3.45
N LYS A 2 -3.82 -8.63 -4.38
CA LYS A 2 -2.49 -8.09 -4.11
C LYS A 2 -2.54 -6.59 -4.28
N VAL A 3 -1.86 -5.87 -3.40
CA VAL A 3 -1.91 -4.41 -3.40
C VAL A 3 -0.49 -3.86 -3.30
N GLY A 4 -0.20 -2.87 -4.13
CA GLY A 4 1.04 -2.12 -4.05
C GLY A 4 0.71 -0.66 -3.80
N ILE A 5 1.44 -0.03 -2.90
CA ILE A 5 1.21 1.36 -2.57
C ILE A 5 2.52 2.13 -2.54
N ASP A 6 2.52 3.24 -3.27
CA ASP A 6 3.62 4.20 -3.22
C ASP A 6 3.08 5.44 -2.52
N ALA A 7 3.42 5.58 -1.25
CA ALA A 7 2.88 6.64 -0.40
C ALA A 7 3.83 7.82 -0.39
N GLY A 8 3.67 8.71 -1.34
CA GLY A 8 4.50 9.90 -1.46
C GLY A 8 4.07 11.01 -0.52
N GLY A 9 4.77 12.14 -0.60
CA GLY A 9 4.49 13.27 0.27
C GLY A 9 3.20 14.00 -0.04
N THR A 10 2.75 13.96 -1.28
CA THR A 10 1.53 14.66 -1.71
C THR A 10 0.51 13.70 -2.27
N LEU A 11 0.94 12.66 -2.93
CA LEU A 11 0.07 11.76 -3.66
C LEU A 11 0.41 10.32 -3.30
N ILE A 12 -0.63 9.51 -3.12
CA ILE A 12 -0.50 8.08 -2.88
C ILE A 12 -0.98 7.37 -4.14
N LYS A 13 -0.14 6.49 -4.67
CA LYS A 13 -0.49 5.70 -5.84
C LYS A 13 -0.76 4.28 -5.38
N ILE A 14 -1.86 3.71 -5.85
CA ILE A 14 -2.30 2.39 -5.42
C ILE A 14 -2.52 1.53 -6.64
N VAL A 15 -1.97 0.33 -6.62
CA VAL A 15 -2.25 -0.67 -7.64
C VAL A 15 -2.86 -1.88 -6.97
N GLN A 16 -3.94 -2.39 -7.55
CA GLN A 16 -4.59 -3.60 -7.08
C GLN A 16 -4.48 -4.65 -8.17
N GLU A 17 -4.22 -5.88 -7.79
CA GLU A 17 -4.20 -6.99 -8.72
C GLU A 17 -5.07 -8.10 -8.20
N GLN A 18 -6.05 -8.53 -8.99
CA GLN A 18 -6.96 -9.60 -8.64
C GLN A 18 -7.44 -10.25 -9.91
N ASP A 19 -7.39 -11.58 -9.96
CA ASP A 19 -7.88 -12.36 -11.10
C ASP A 19 -7.21 -11.95 -12.40
N ASN A 20 -5.90 -11.69 -12.33
CA ASN A 20 -5.08 -11.29 -13.47
C ASN A 20 -5.46 -9.93 -14.05
N GLN A 21 -6.22 -9.15 -13.28
CA GLN A 21 -6.55 -7.79 -13.68
C GLN A 21 -5.89 -6.82 -12.72
N ARG A 22 -5.41 -5.72 -13.28
CA ARG A 22 -4.69 -4.71 -12.52
C ARG A 22 -5.43 -3.39 -12.62
N THR A 23 -5.70 -2.80 -11.49
CA THR A 23 -6.42 -1.53 -11.40
C THR A 23 -5.53 -0.52 -10.68
N PHE A 24 -5.54 0.71 -11.18
CA PHE A 24 -4.73 1.78 -10.60
C PHE A 24 -5.62 2.88 -10.09
N LYS A 25 -5.26 3.45 -8.95
CA LYS A 25 -5.96 4.63 -8.47
C LYS A 25 -4.99 5.47 -7.66
N THR A 26 -5.37 6.73 -7.43
CA THR A 26 -4.56 7.65 -6.67
C THR A 26 -5.41 8.28 -5.59
N GLU A 27 -4.73 8.76 -4.55
CA GLU A 27 -5.38 9.45 -3.46
C GLU A 27 -4.42 10.50 -2.93
N LEU A 28 -4.95 11.62 -2.45
CA LEU A 28 -4.10 12.63 -1.84
C LEU A 28 -3.57 12.11 -0.51
N THR A 29 -2.32 12.41 -0.23
CA THR A 29 -1.68 11.93 0.99
C THR A 29 -2.37 12.47 2.25
N LYS A 30 -2.99 13.63 2.17
CA LYS A 30 -3.73 14.17 3.31
C LYS A 30 -4.91 13.27 3.71
N ASN A 31 -5.33 12.38 2.81
CA ASN A 31 -6.42 11.45 3.08
C ASN A 31 -5.90 10.04 3.39
N ILE A 32 -4.68 9.97 3.91
CA ILE A 32 -4.03 8.67 4.15
C ILE A 32 -4.85 7.79 5.10
N ASP A 33 -5.61 8.40 6.01
CA ASP A 33 -6.45 7.64 6.91
C ASP A 33 -7.51 6.83 6.15
N GLN A 34 -8.01 7.38 5.05
CA GLN A 34 -8.98 6.69 4.22
C GLN A 34 -8.35 5.51 3.50
N VAL A 35 -7.09 5.65 3.12
CA VAL A 35 -6.37 4.54 2.49
C VAL A 35 -6.18 3.41 3.49
N VAL A 36 -5.80 3.73 4.72
CA VAL A 36 -5.63 2.74 5.76
C VAL A 36 -6.94 2.02 6.03
N GLU A 37 -8.03 2.78 6.15
CA GLU A 37 -9.33 2.18 6.41
C GLU A 37 -9.74 1.25 5.27
N TRP A 38 -9.50 1.67 4.04
CA TRP A 38 -9.82 0.84 2.89
C TRP A 38 -9.02 -0.46 2.92
N LEU A 39 -7.72 -0.36 3.24
CA LEU A 39 -6.88 -1.56 3.31
C LEU A 39 -7.40 -2.54 4.36
N ASN A 40 -7.83 -2.02 5.50
CA ASN A 40 -8.31 -2.87 6.57
C ASN A 40 -9.61 -3.59 6.24
N GLN A 41 -10.30 -3.15 5.20
CA GLN A 41 -11.56 -3.76 4.78
C GLN A 41 -11.37 -4.81 3.69
N GLN A 42 -10.17 -4.92 3.14
CA GLN A 42 -9.92 -5.82 2.03
C GLN A 42 -9.34 -7.14 2.49
N GLN A 43 -9.51 -8.18 1.68
CA GLN A 43 -8.82 -9.44 1.90
C GLN A 43 -7.54 -9.41 1.06
N ILE A 44 -6.45 -9.08 1.69
CA ILE A 44 -5.19 -8.87 1.00
C ILE A 44 -4.27 -10.05 1.23
N GLU A 45 -3.76 -10.61 0.15
CA GLU A 45 -2.80 -11.71 0.20
C GLU A 45 -1.38 -11.20 0.30
N LYS A 46 -1.11 -10.09 -0.35
CA LYS A 46 0.22 -9.51 -0.36
C LYS A 46 0.11 -8.01 -0.44
N LEU A 47 0.88 -7.32 0.37
CA LEU A 47 0.89 -5.87 0.40
C LEU A 47 2.32 -5.38 0.31
N CYS A 48 2.58 -4.51 -0.65
CA CYS A 48 3.88 -3.87 -0.80
C CYS A 48 3.72 -2.39 -0.54
N LEU A 49 4.55 -1.86 0.34
CA LEU A 49 4.50 -0.43 0.68
C LEU A 49 5.82 0.20 0.37
N THR A 50 5.78 1.38 -0.25
CA THR A 50 6.97 2.15 -0.51
C THR A 50 6.63 3.63 -0.39
N GLY A 51 7.65 4.48 -0.39
CA GLY A 51 7.46 5.92 -0.29
C GLY A 51 7.65 6.43 1.12
N GLY A 52 7.75 7.75 1.24
CA GLY A 52 8.07 8.38 2.52
C GLY A 52 7.02 8.18 3.60
N ASN A 53 5.77 7.96 3.23
CA ASN A 53 4.69 7.76 4.20
C ASN A 53 4.27 6.30 4.34
N ALA A 54 5.07 5.36 3.80
CA ALA A 54 4.74 3.95 3.92
C ALA A 54 4.70 3.51 5.38
N GLY A 55 5.57 4.07 6.23
CA GLY A 55 5.58 3.72 7.64
C GLY A 55 4.30 4.07 8.35
N VAL A 56 3.67 5.18 7.97
CA VAL A 56 2.40 5.59 8.57
C VAL A 56 1.33 4.54 8.28
N ILE A 57 1.30 4.07 7.03
CA ILE A 57 0.34 3.04 6.66
C ILE A 57 0.63 1.75 7.44
N ALA A 58 1.91 1.34 7.47
CA ALA A 58 2.28 0.09 8.12
C ALA A 58 1.90 0.07 9.59
N GLU A 59 1.99 1.22 10.26
CA GLU A 59 1.70 1.30 11.69
C GLU A 59 0.21 1.25 11.98
N ASN A 60 -0.62 1.51 11.00
CA ASN A 60 -2.06 1.67 11.24
C ASN A 60 -2.94 0.61 10.59
N ILE A 61 -2.35 -0.33 9.85
CA ILE A 61 -3.15 -1.39 9.25
C ILE A 61 -3.27 -2.56 10.21
N ASN A 62 -4.39 -3.28 10.10
CA ASN A 62 -4.69 -4.45 10.93
C ASN A 62 -4.71 -5.72 10.09
N ILE A 63 -3.68 -5.90 9.29
CA ILE A 63 -3.60 -7.05 8.41
C ILE A 63 -2.96 -8.21 9.19
N PRO A 64 -3.52 -9.42 9.08
CA PRO A 64 -2.99 -10.56 9.82
C PRO A 64 -1.51 -10.82 9.54
N ALA A 65 -0.82 -11.35 10.54
CA ALA A 65 0.62 -11.54 10.45
C ALA A 65 1.06 -12.45 9.31
N GLN A 66 0.19 -13.35 8.88
CA GLN A 66 0.54 -14.24 7.78
C GLN A 66 0.49 -13.53 6.43
N ILE A 67 -0.08 -12.34 6.39
CA ILE A 67 -0.04 -11.53 5.17
C ILE A 67 1.36 -10.94 5.05
N PHE A 68 1.95 -11.15 3.89
CA PHE A 68 3.30 -10.64 3.68
C PHE A 68 3.26 -9.15 3.37
N VAL A 69 3.95 -8.37 4.18
CA VAL A 69 4.05 -6.93 3.97
C VAL A 69 5.49 -6.63 3.60
N GLU A 70 5.68 -6.15 2.39
CA GLU A 70 7.00 -5.69 1.95
C GLU A 70 7.08 -4.20 2.15
N PHE A 71 8.10 -3.79 2.86
CA PHE A 71 8.32 -2.39 3.12
C PHE A 71 9.64 -2.01 2.46
N ASP A 72 9.54 -1.34 1.34
CA ASP A 72 10.72 -0.97 0.57
C ASP A 72 10.93 0.51 0.68
N ALA A 73 11.81 0.90 1.56
CA ALA A 73 12.05 2.30 1.79
C ALA A 73 13.14 2.81 0.88
N ALA A 74 13.98 2.00 0.44
CA ALA A 74 15.10 2.49 -0.25
C ALA A 74 15.35 1.78 -1.48
N SER A 75 15.34 0.85 -1.38
CA SER A 75 15.72 0.28 -2.41
C SER A 75 14.91 -0.05 -3.34
N GLN A 76 14.79 0.24 -2.79
CA GLN A 76 14.49 -0.04 -3.43
C GLN A 76 14.26 0.48 -4.36
N GLY A 77 14.21 1.05 -3.84
CA GLY A 77 13.94 1.59 -4.73
C GLY A 77 14.37 1.23 -5.92
N LEU A 78 14.76 0.86 -5.66
CA LEU A 78 15.04 0.55 -6.55
C LEU A 78 14.45 -0.21 -7.28
N GLY A 79 14.26 -0.48 -7.00
CA GLY A 79 13.74 -1.09 -7.62
C GLY A 79 12.76 -1.18 -8.04
N ILE A 80 12.78 -0.90 -7.62
CA ILE A 80 11.77 -0.84 -8.00
C ILE A 80 11.48 -0.81 -9.01
#